data_13882f73883f8cf62b42a8210c95a73b
#
_entry.id   13882f73883f8cf62b42a8210c95a73b
#
_cell.length_a   1.000
_cell.length_b   1.000
_cell.length_c   1.000
_cell.angle_alpha   90.00
_cell.angle_beta   90.00
_cell.angle_gamma   90.00
#
_symmetry.space_group_name_H-M   'P 1'
#
loop_
_entity.id
_entity.type
_entity.pdbx_description
1 polymer ?
#
loop_
_entity_poly.entity_id
_entity_poly.type
_entity_poly.pdbx_seq_one_letter_code
_entity_poly.pdbx_strand_id
1 'polypeptide(L)'
;MKTYIIHYTKLEDRKNNILSFLSNTDCDYEFITDYDKEEIEGNKYYFADEEKFNDKIKNLWDSRIHRFRIINPAEISCTIKHILAIEKIAHQKENIGLILEDDAIPIENNFVDKIQQLIDTAPDNWDSIFMGAGCGIDFMNQKLRESRLINERFAQVKHPSTNCAEAYLLKKESAKRIYDSIIPFQLVSDWELAYQFYKLDMNVYWAIPPLFYQGSKSGEYDSTLR
;
A
#
# COMPACT_ATOMS: atom_id res chain seq x y z
N MET A 1 -3.48 16.07 6.84
CA MET A 1 -3.15 14.84 6.06
C MET A 1 -4.22 14.64 5.02
N LYS A 2 -3.85 14.36 3.77
CA LYS A 2 -4.80 14.04 2.71
C LYS A 2 -4.82 12.53 2.45
N THR A 3 -6.00 11.99 2.12
CA THR A 3 -6.23 10.55 1.88
C THR A 3 -6.42 10.31 0.38
N TYR A 4 -5.71 9.35 -0.18
CA TYR A 4 -5.82 8.92 -1.57
C TYR A 4 -6.36 7.50 -1.61
N ILE A 5 -7.44 7.29 -2.36
CA ILE A 5 -8.18 6.03 -2.39
C ILE A 5 -7.98 5.38 -3.76
N ILE A 6 -7.31 4.24 -3.77
CA ILE A 6 -7.12 3.40 -4.96
C ILE A 6 -8.46 2.75 -5.27
N HIS A 7 -9.05 3.12 -6.39
CA HIS A 7 -10.42 2.70 -6.71
C HIS A 7 -10.58 2.29 -8.18
N TYR A 8 -11.25 1.15 -8.39
CA TYR A 8 -11.73 0.74 -9.70
C TYR A 8 -13.16 1.27 -9.90
N THR A 9 -13.37 2.12 -10.91
CA THR A 9 -14.60 2.92 -11.07
C THR A 9 -15.90 2.12 -11.13
N LYS A 10 -15.83 0.85 -11.54
CA LYS A 10 -17.01 -0.03 -11.63
C LYS A 10 -17.44 -0.65 -10.30
N LEU A 11 -16.72 -0.42 -9.20
CA LEU A 11 -17.00 -0.98 -7.88
C LEU A 11 -17.77 0.01 -6.99
N GLU A 12 -18.97 0.38 -7.39
CA GLU A 12 -19.79 1.38 -6.69
C GLU A 12 -20.07 0.99 -5.23
N ASP A 13 -20.25 -0.28 -4.93
CA ASP A 13 -20.49 -0.74 -3.55
C ASP A 13 -19.28 -0.46 -2.64
N ARG A 14 -18.06 -0.69 -3.14
CA ARG A 14 -16.83 -0.38 -2.41
C ARG A 14 -16.66 1.12 -2.21
N LYS A 15 -16.94 1.92 -3.25
CA LYS A 15 -16.95 3.38 -3.15
C LYS A 15 -17.91 3.87 -2.08
N ASN A 16 -19.14 3.36 -2.08
CA ASN A 16 -20.15 3.71 -1.09
C ASN A 16 -19.71 3.31 0.33
N ASN A 17 -19.06 2.17 0.49
CA ASN A 17 -18.50 1.78 1.78
C ASN A 17 -17.42 2.77 2.26
N ILE A 18 -16.44 3.11 1.41
CA ILE A 18 -15.42 4.13 1.74
C ILE A 18 -16.09 5.45 2.15
N LEU A 19 -17.06 5.92 1.39
CA LEU A 19 -17.78 7.16 1.67
C LEU A 19 -18.55 7.09 3.00
N SER A 20 -19.08 5.93 3.37
CA SER A 20 -19.85 5.74 4.61
C SER A 20 -19.05 6.04 5.88
N PHE A 21 -17.77 5.70 5.92
CA PHE A 21 -16.92 5.99 7.07
C PHE A 21 -16.14 7.31 6.94
N LEU A 22 -15.79 7.74 5.72
CA LEU A 22 -15.11 9.02 5.52
C LEU A 22 -16.04 10.22 5.69
N SER A 23 -17.33 10.12 5.31
CA SER A 23 -18.31 11.22 5.44
C SER A 23 -18.54 11.69 6.87
N ASN A 24 -18.19 10.87 7.85
CA ASN A 24 -18.28 11.18 9.27
C ASN A 24 -16.95 11.75 9.85
N THR A 25 -16.02 12.09 8.99
CA THR A 25 -14.70 12.63 9.37
C THR A 25 -14.40 13.93 8.63
N ASP A 26 -13.49 14.74 9.16
CA ASP A 26 -12.96 15.94 8.49
C ASP A 26 -11.79 15.60 7.54
N CYS A 27 -11.69 14.35 7.08
CA CYS A 27 -10.62 13.92 6.19
C CYS A 27 -10.80 14.52 4.79
N ASP A 28 -9.78 15.24 4.29
CA ASP A 28 -9.67 15.53 2.86
C ASP A 28 -9.28 14.27 2.12
N TYR A 29 -10.05 13.89 1.10
CA TYR A 29 -9.81 12.67 0.35
C TYR A 29 -9.98 12.86 -1.17
N GLU A 30 -9.34 11.98 -1.92
CA GLU A 30 -9.38 11.95 -3.38
C GLU A 30 -9.33 10.50 -3.88
N PHE A 31 -10.27 10.13 -4.76
CA PHE A 31 -10.24 8.85 -5.44
C PHE A 31 -9.27 8.88 -6.62
N ILE A 32 -8.39 7.90 -6.69
CA ILE A 32 -7.50 7.63 -7.82
C ILE A 32 -8.21 6.67 -8.75
N THR A 33 -8.74 7.18 -9.85
CA THR A 33 -9.60 6.45 -10.79
C THR A 33 -9.00 6.27 -12.17
N ASP A 34 -7.98 7.05 -12.51
CA ASP A 34 -7.29 6.94 -13.80
C ASP A 34 -6.65 5.56 -14.00
N TYR A 35 -6.58 5.10 -15.23
CA TYR A 35 -6.01 3.81 -15.61
C TYR A 35 -6.77 2.61 -15.05
N ASP A 36 -8.09 2.59 -15.20
CA ASP A 36 -8.84 1.36 -15.01
C ASP A 36 -8.31 0.24 -15.92
N LYS A 37 -8.52 -1.02 -15.56
CA LYS A 37 -7.91 -2.16 -16.27
C LYS A 37 -8.22 -2.21 -17.76
N GLU A 38 -9.26 -1.53 -18.21
CA GLU A 38 -9.63 -1.37 -19.62
C GLU A 38 -8.86 -0.22 -20.32
N GLU A 39 -8.17 0.63 -19.56
CA GLU A 39 -7.54 1.88 -20.03
C GLU A 39 -6.00 1.84 -19.95
N ILE A 40 -5.42 0.67 -19.69
CA ILE A 40 -3.97 0.53 -19.48
C ILE A 40 -3.17 0.38 -20.78
N GLU A 41 -3.82 0.24 -21.93
CA GLU A 41 -3.13 0.07 -23.20
C GLU A 41 -2.21 1.28 -23.51
N GLY A 42 -0.97 1.01 -23.90
CA GLY A 42 0.00 2.05 -24.20
C GLY A 42 0.52 2.84 -22.98
N ASN A 43 0.28 2.36 -21.75
CA ASN A 43 0.78 3.02 -20.56
C ASN A 43 2.33 3.05 -20.52
N LYS A 44 2.88 4.08 -19.89
CA LYS A 44 4.32 4.27 -19.70
C LYS A 44 4.90 3.66 -18.42
N TYR A 45 4.05 3.13 -17.55
CA TYR A 45 4.41 2.71 -16.19
C TYR A 45 4.89 1.28 -16.11
N TYR A 46 4.23 0.38 -16.83
CA TYR A 46 4.54 -1.05 -16.82
C TYR A 46 5.29 -1.48 -18.08
N PHE A 47 6.33 -2.26 -17.84
CA PHE A 47 7.05 -2.94 -18.91
C PHE A 47 7.45 -4.34 -18.47
N ALA A 48 6.96 -5.37 -19.18
CA ALA A 48 7.30 -6.76 -18.90
C ALA A 48 8.77 -7.00 -19.30
N ASP A 49 9.61 -7.27 -18.30
CA ASP A 49 11.04 -7.48 -18.46
C ASP A 49 11.50 -8.54 -17.47
N GLU A 50 11.78 -9.74 -17.97
CA GLU A 50 12.17 -10.89 -17.15
C GLU A 50 13.51 -10.68 -16.43
N GLU A 51 14.48 -10.05 -17.08
CA GLU A 51 15.79 -9.78 -16.49
C GLU A 51 15.64 -8.82 -15.30
N LYS A 52 14.95 -7.72 -15.48
CA LYS A 52 14.68 -6.77 -14.39
C LYS A 52 13.82 -7.34 -13.29
N PHE A 53 12.83 -8.17 -13.62
CA PHE A 53 12.05 -8.89 -12.62
C PHE A 53 12.95 -9.78 -11.75
N ASN A 54 13.79 -10.62 -12.38
CA ASN A 54 14.69 -11.52 -11.69
C ASN A 54 15.71 -10.77 -10.83
N ASP A 55 16.21 -9.62 -11.30
CA ASP A 55 17.10 -8.75 -10.54
C ASP A 55 16.45 -8.18 -9.29
N LYS A 56 15.16 -7.82 -9.35
CA LYS A 56 14.40 -7.37 -8.18
C LYS A 56 14.16 -8.50 -7.18
N ILE A 57 13.83 -9.69 -7.67
CA ILE A 57 13.45 -10.83 -6.83
C ILE A 57 14.65 -11.46 -6.10
N LYS A 58 15.78 -11.62 -6.77
CA LYS A 58 16.93 -12.40 -6.27
C LYS A 58 17.44 -12.02 -4.87
N ASN A 59 17.30 -10.75 -4.52
CA ASN A 59 17.80 -10.23 -3.23
C ASN A 59 16.72 -10.18 -2.14
N LEU A 60 15.46 -10.37 -2.52
CA LEU A 60 14.32 -10.10 -1.64
C LEU A 60 13.52 -11.36 -1.32
N TRP A 61 13.40 -12.28 -2.28
CA TRP A 61 12.51 -13.43 -2.17
C TRP A 61 13.16 -14.71 -2.71
N ASP A 62 12.58 -15.83 -2.35
CA ASP A 62 12.99 -17.12 -2.90
C ASP A 62 12.55 -17.21 -4.39
N SER A 63 13.51 -17.13 -5.29
CA SER A 63 13.30 -17.19 -6.74
C SER A 63 12.68 -18.54 -7.21
N ARG A 64 12.68 -19.58 -6.38
CA ARG A 64 12.01 -20.86 -6.68
C ARG A 64 10.50 -20.73 -6.56
N ILE A 65 10.02 -19.79 -5.73
CA ILE A 65 8.60 -19.52 -5.48
C ILE A 65 8.13 -18.38 -6.37
N HIS A 66 8.93 -17.32 -6.49
CA HIS A 66 8.59 -16.11 -7.22
C HIS A 66 9.18 -16.16 -8.63
N ARG A 67 8.39 -16.67 -9.58
CA ARG A 67 8.78 -16.78 -10.99
C ARG A 67 8.24 -15.62 -11.79
N PHE A 68 8.99 -15.24 -12.83
CA PHE A 68 8.53 -14.26 -13.79
C PHE A 68 7.18 -14.69 -14.41
N ARG A 69 6.29 -13.73 -14.47
CA ARG A 69 5.04 -13.78 -15.22
C ARG A 69 4.68 -12.39 -15.72
N ILE A 70 3.97 -12.34 -16.80
CA ILE A 70 3.30 -11.09 -17.19
C ILE A 70 2.14 -10.87 -16.20
N ILE A 71 2.11 -9.72 -15.57
CA ILE A 71 1.03 -9.36 -14.66
C ILE A 71 -0.22 -8.96 -15.46
N ASN A 72 -1.39 -9.26 -14.91
CA ASN A 72 -2.65 -9.05 -15.63
C ASN A 72 -3.10 -7.56 -15.60
N PRO A 73 -4.05 -7.16 -16.47
CA PRO A 73 -4.52 -5.77 -16.53
C PRO A 73 -5.02 -5.19 -15.22
N ALA A 74 -5.68 -5.97 -14.36
CA ALA A 74 -6.16 -5.49 -13.07
C ALA A 74 -5.01 -5.21 -12.09
N GLU A 75 -3.98 -6.07 -12.08
CA GLU A 75 -2.78 -5.87 -11.28
C GLU A 75 -1.96 -4.66 -11.76
N ILE A 76 -1.86 -4.46 -13.10
CA ILE A 76 -1.22 -3.28 -13.70
C ILE A 76 -1.98 -2.02 -13.27
N SER A 77 -3.29 -1.99 -13.42
CA SER A 77 -4.16 -0.88 -13.02
C SER A 77 -3.97 -0.52 -11.53
N CYS A 78 -4.04 -1.52 -10.65
CA CYS A 78 -3.84 -1.34 -9.22
C CYS A 78 -2.47 -0.71 -8.92
N THR A 79 -1.40 -1.24 -9.52
CA THR A 79 -0.04 -0.74 -9.33
C THR A 79 0.12 0.69 -9.84
N ILE A 80 -0.42 1.02 -11.02
CA ILE A 80 -0.41 2.40 -11.55
C ILE A 80 -1.12 3.35 -10.59
N LYS A 81 -2.27 2.98 -10.07
CA LYS A 81 -3.04 3.83 -9.15
C LYS A 81 -2.28 4.09 -7.84
N HIS A 82 -1.56 3.10 -7.30
CA HIS A 82 -0.65 3.33 -6.18
C HIS A 82 0.46 4.32 -6.54
N ILE A 83 1.06 4.22 -7.74
CA ILE A 83 2.08 5.16 -8.21
C ILE A 83 1.52 6.58 -8.34
N LEU A 84 0.30 6.74 -8.87
CA LEU A 84 -0.37 8.04 -8.96
C LEU A 84 -0.67 8.65 -7.58
N ALA A 85 -1.09 7.84 -6.62
CA ALA A 85 -1.27 8.29 -5.24
C ALA A 85 0.07 8.76 -4.62
N ILE A 86 1.16 8.01 -4.85
CA ILE A 86 2.51 8.37 -4.41
C ILE A 86 2.97 9.67 -5.08
N GLU A 87 2.73 9.84 -6.38
CA GLU A 87 3.02 11.09 -7.11
C GLU A 87 2.31 12.29 -6.48
N LYS A 88 1.01 12.13 -6.18
CA LYS A 88 0.24 13.20 -5.53
C LYS A 88 0.79 13.53 -4.14
N ILE A 89 1.16 12.54 -3.33
CA ILE A 89 1.80 12.77 -2.02
C ILE A 89 3.14 13.49 -2.19
N ALA A 90 3.95 13.13 -3.17
CA ALA A 90 5.24 13.77 -3.45
C ALA A 90 5.10 15.27 -3.76
N HIS A 91 3.97 15.70 -4.31
CA HIS A 91 3.73 17.09 -4.75
C HIS A 91 2.71 17.86 -3.89
N GLN A 92 2.03 17.23 -2.92
CA GLN A 92 1.07 17.90 -2.02
C GLN A 92 1.76 18.89 -1.06
N LYS A 93 0.96 19.69 -0.35
CA LYS A 93 1.48 20.61 0.69
C LYS A 93 1.78 19.89 2.01
N GLU A 94 0.96 18.95 2.37
CA GLU A 94 1.05 18.17 3.60
C GLU A 94 2.28 17.26 3.60
N ASN A 95 2.86 17.06 4.78
CA ASN A 95 4.07 16.25 4.94
C ASN A 95 3.79 14.74 4.92
N ILE A 96 2.53 14.33 5.10
CA ILE A 96 2.11 12.94 5.20
C ILE A 96 0.85 12.75 4.34
N GLY A 97 0.81 11.67 3.58
CA GLY A 97 -0.38 11.17 2.89
C GLY A 97 -0.81 9.81 3.44
N LEU A 98 -2.11 9.56 3.39
CA LEU A 98 -2.70 8.25 3.62
C LEU A 98 -3.11 7.64 2.29
N ILE A 99 -2.76 6.38 2.06
CA ILE A 99 -3.24 5.60 0.91
C ILE A 99 -4.12 4.48 1.43
N LEU A 100 -5.31 4.35 0.85
CA LEU A 100 -6.27 3.28 1.10
C LEU A 100 -6.62 2.58 -0.21
N GLU A 101 -6.73 1.25 -0.21
CA GLU A 101 -7.43 0.52 -1.27
C GLU A 101 -8.95 0.60 -1.03
N ASP A 102 -9.76 0.44 -2.05
CA ASP A 102 -11.23 0.58 -1.97
C ASP A 102 -11.92 -0.54 -1.17
N ASP A 103 -11.18 -1.58 -0.80
CA ASP A 103 -11.62 -2.65 0.10
C ASP A 103 -11.02 -2.55 1.52
N ALA A 104 -10.34 -1.46 1.83
CA ALA A 104 -9.90 -1.17 3.20
C ALA A 104 -11.10 -0.83 4.10
N ILE A 105 -11.22 -1.54 5.22
CA ILE A 105 -12.32 -1.34 6.18
C ILE A 105 -11.71 -1.00 7.54
N PRO A 106 -12.06 0.13 8.15
CA PRO A 106 -11.56 0.47 9.48
C PRO A 106 -12.10 -0.48 10.55
N ILE A 107 -11.23 -0.93 11.45
CA ILE A 107 -11.61 -1.82 12.56
C ILE A 107 -12.48 -1.07 13.57
N GLU A 108 -12.26 0.23 13.73
CA GLU A 108 -13.00 1.07 14.64
C GLU A 108 -13.37 2.42 14.01
N ASN A 109 -14.50 2.99 14.42
CA ASN A 109 -15.02 4.25 13.86
C ASN A 109 -14.11 5.47 14.14
N ASN A 110 -13.30 5.44 15.20
CA ASN A 110 -12.37 6.50 15.58
C ASN A 110 -10.97 6.32 14.95
N PHE A 111 -10.90 5.68 13.78
CA PHE A 111 -9.63 5.37 13.11
C PHE A 111 -8.78 6.61 12.82
N VAL A 112 -9.38 7.77 12.58
CA VAL A 112 -8.66 9.03 12.31
C VAL A 112 -7.85 9.45 13.53
N ASP A 113 -8.45 9.43 14.72
CA ASP A 113 -7.75 9.75 15.98
C ASP A 113 -6.63 8.74 16.24
N LYS A 114 -6.86 7.47 15.94
CA LYS A 114 -5.86 6.42 16.09
C LYS A 114 -4.69 6.60 15.10
N ILE A 115 -4.95 7.01 13.88
CA ILE A 115 -3.90 7.36 12.90
C ILE A 115 -3.08 8.54 13.44
N GLN A 116 -3.73 9.58 13.97
CA GLN A 116 -3.01 10.71 14.56
C GLN A 116 -2.13 10.28 15.74
N GLN A 117 -2.65 9.42 16.63
CA GLN A 117 -1.85 8.86 17.73
C GLN A 117 -0.67 8.01 17.24
N LEU A 118 -0.82 7.26 16.14
CA LEU A 118 0.29 6.54 15.52
C LEU A 118 1.35 7.51 15.02
N ILE A 119 0.96 8.58 14.32
CA ILE A 119 1.90 9.60 13.81
C ILE A 119 2.65 10.24 14.96
N ASP A 120 1.96 10.62 16.04
CA ASP A 120 2.53 11.31 17.20
C ASP A 120 3.51 10.44 18.01
N THR A 121 3.36 9.12 17.92
CA THR A 121 4.17 8.13 18.67
C THR A 121 5.12 7.31 17.80
N ALA A 122 5.13 7.59 16.48
CA ALA A 122 5.99 6.88 15.55
C ALA A 122 7.47 7.18 15.81
N PRO A 123 8.37 6.22 15.54
CA PRO A 123 9.80 6.48 15.53
C PRO A 123 10.14 7.66 14.59
N ASP A 124 10.98 8.59 14.99
CA ASP A 124 11.29 9.83 14.24
C ASP A 124 11.70 9.57 12.78
N ASN A 125 12.38 8.46 12.55
CA ASN A 125 12.97 8.10 11.26
C ASN A 125 12.02 7.28 10.35
N TRP A 126 10.71 7.18 10.64
CA TRP A 126 9.82 6.40 9.79
C TRP A 126 9.66 7.04 8.40
N ASP A 127 9.60 6.19 7.38
CA ASP A 127 9.30 6.55 5.99
C ASP A 127 7.86 6.17 5.61
N SER A 128 7.42 4.99 6.03
CA SER A 128 6.07 4.47 5.81
C SER A 128 5.58 3.68 7.03
N ILE A 129 4.27 3.72 7.29
CA ILE A 129 3.61 2.93 8.34
C ILE A 129 2.43 2.19 7.72
N PHE A 130 2.51 0.87 7.70
CA PHE A 130 1.41 0.01 7.27
C PHE A 130 0.45 -0.22 8.43
N MET A 131 -0.85 -0.10 8.16
CA MET A 131 -1.90 -0.17 9.15
C MET A 131 -2.92 -1.28 8.87
N GLY A 132 -2.70 -2.02 7.79
CA GLY A 132 -3.60 -3.09 7.38
C GLY A 132 -3.32 -4.42 8.07
N ALA A 133 -4.35 -5.27 8.17
CA ALA A 133 -4.27 -6.63 8.70
C ALA A 133 -4.10 -7.69 7.59
N GLY A 134 -4.23 -7.33 6.36
CA GLY A 134 -4.23 -8.00 5.04
C GLY A 134 -4.13 -9.51 4.93
N CYS A 135 -3.37 -10.17 5.78
CA CYS A 135 -3.23 -11.63 5.78
C CYS A 135 -3.97 -12.30 6.95
N GLY A 136 -4.90 -11.57 7.60
CA GLY A 136 -5.67 -12.06 8.74
C GLY A 136 -4.97 -11.83 10.09
N ILE A 137 -5.65 -12.19 11.18
CA ILE A 137 -5.17 -11.97 12.57
C ILE A 137 -3.85 -12.72 12.82
N ASP A 138 -3.63 -13.86 12.18
CA ASP A 138 -2.38 -14.64 12.25
C ASP A 138 -1.19 -13.93 11.59
N PHE A 139 -1.45 -12.92 10.78
CA PHE A 139 -0.43 -12.04 10.22
C PHE A 139 0.50 -11.47 11.29
N MET A 140 -0.04 -11.03 12.41
CA MET A 140 0.76 -10.50 13.52
C MET A 140 1.74 -11.54 14.06
N ASN A 141 1.30 -12.77 14.26
CA ASN A 141 2.14 -13.85 14.78
C ASN A 141 3.21 -14.30 13.78
N GLN A 142 2.87 -14.36 12.49
CA GLN A 142 3.79 -14.74 11.42
C GLN A 142 4.81 -13.63 11.16
N LYS A 143 4.38 -12.38 11.08
CA LYS A 143 5.25 -11.23 10.83
C LYS A 143 6.10 -10.84 12.04
N LEU A 144 5.65 -11.06 13.26
CA LEU A 144 6.47 -10.85 14.46
C LEU A 144 7.70 -11.75 14.49
N ARG A 145 7.70 -12.92 13.85
CA ARG A 145 8.88 -13.77 13.71
C ARG A 145 9.96 -13.19 12.81
N GLU A 146 9.53 -12.41 11.78
CA GLU A 146 10.41 -11.78 10.78
C GLU A 146 10.64 -10.29 11.06
N SER A 147 10.04 -9.75 12.12
CA SER A 147 10.09 -8.35 12.47
C SER A 147 10.81 -8.13 13.81
N ARG A 148 11.30 -6.91 13.96
CA ARG A 148 11.79 -6.40 15.24
C ARG A 148 10.67 -5.59 15.88
N LEU A 149 10.17 -6.03 17.04
CA LEU A 149 9.27 -5.24 17.86
C LEU A 149 10.04 -4.02 18.39
N ILE A 150 9.55 -2.83 18.07
CA ILE A 150 10.14 -1.56 18.51
C ILE A 150 9.53 -1.17 19.85
N ASN A 151 8.20 -1.27 19.95
CA ASN A 151 7.42 -1.07 21.16
C ASN A 151 6.04 -1.76 20.99
N GLU A 152 5.13 -1.52 21.89
CA GLU A 152 3.77 -2.08 21.87
C GLU A 152 2.92 -1.66 20.66
N ARG A 153 3.32 -0.60 19.94
CA ARG A 153 2.57 -0.02 18.82
C ARG A 153 3.20 -0.25 17.45
N PHE A 154 4.49 -0.58 17.41
CA PHE A 154 5.23 -0.68 16.14
C PHE A 154 6.11 -1.90 16.07
N ALA A 155 6.08 -2.56 14.92
CA ALA A 155 7.08 -3.52 14.51
C ALA A 155 7.81 -3.02 13.26
N GLN A 156 9.13 -3.14 13.22
CA GLN A 156 9.93 -2.90 12.02
C GLN A 156 10.19 -4.24 11.34
N VAL A 157 9.77 -4.38 10.10
CA VAL A 157 10.00 -5.60 9.33
C VAL A 157 11.45 -5.59 8.85
N LYS A 158 12.20 -6.67 9.12
CA LYS A 158 13.62 -6.81 8.68
C LYS A 158 13.76 -6.75 7.17
N HIS A 159 12.79 -7.31 6.51
CA HIS A 159 12.63 -7.31 5.07
C HIS A 159 11.35 -6.53 4.79
N PRO A 160 11.37 -5.51 3.93
CA PRO A 160 10.20 -4.70 3.64
C PRO A 160 9.15 -5.53 2.90
N SER A 161 8.48 -6.41 3.62
CA SER A 161 7.38 -7.21 3.10
C SER A 161 6.10 -6.42 3.28
N THR A 162 5.53 -6.00 2.18
CA THR A 162 4.32 -5.18 2.16
C THR A 162 3.11 -5.96 1.68
N ASN A 163 3.12 -7.28 1.80
CA ASN A 163 1.96 -8.10 1.42
C ASN A 163 0.72 -7.57 2.12
N CYS A 164 0.00 -6.64 1.58
CA CYS A 164 -1.19 -6.02 2.12
C CYS A 164 -1.05 -4.49 2.17
N ALA A 165 -1.09 -3.91 1.00
CA ALA A 165 -1.00 -2.46 0.83
C ALA A 165 -2.36 -1.75 0.97
N GLU A 166 -3.35 -2.40 1.63
CA GLU A 166 -4.71 -1.86 1.75
C GLU A 166 -4.80 -0.55 2.52
N ALA A 167 -3.87 -0.30 3.45
CA ALA A 167 -3.84 0.95 4.22
C ALA A 167 -2.42 1.28 4.69
N TYR A 168 -1.85 2.39 4.25
CA TYR A 168 -0.54 2.84 4.72
C TYR A 168 -0.36 4.36 4.67
N LEU A 169 0.44 4.86 5.60
CA LEU A 169 0.95 6.22 5.63
C LEU A 169 2.28 6.31 4.90
N LEU A 170 2.48 7.43 4.21
CA LEU A 170 3.74 7.72 3.52
C LEU A 170 4.15 9.18 3.75
N LYS A 171 5.39 9.41 4.15
CA LYS A 171 5.96 10.76 4.20
C LYS A 171 6.16 11.32 2.80
N LYS A 172 5.97 12.61 2.62
CA LYS A 172 6.14 13.31 1.34
C LYS A 172 7.53 13.11 0.74
N GLU A 173 8.57 13.24 1.54
CA GLU A 173 9.95 13.05 1.06
C GLU A 173 10.20 11.59 0.63
N SER A 174 9.62 10.63 1.36
CA SER A 174 9.69 9.22 1.00
C SER A 174 8.91 8.92 -0.29
N ALA A 175 7.72 9.53 -0.44
CA ALA A 175 6.93 9.45 -1.67
C ALA A 175 7.71 9.96 -2.89
N LYS A 176 8.40 11.08 -2.76
CA LYS A 176 9.23 11.64 -3.82
C LYS A 176 10.35 10.67 -4.23
N ARG A 177 11.08 10.13 -3.27
CA ARG A 177 12.15 9.16 -3.53
C ARG A 177 11.64 7.91 -4.24
N ILE A 178 10.47 7.41 -3.85
CA ILE A 178 9.84 6.25 -4.51
C ILE A 178 9.44 6.64 -5.93
N TYR A 179 8.73 7.75 -6.13
CA TYR A 179 8.24 8.18 -7.43
C TYR A 179 9.38 8.36 -8.44
N ASP A 180 10.50 8.94 -8.02
CA ASP A 180 11.69 9.15 -8.85
C ASP A 180 12.36 7.85 -9.32
N SER A 181 12.00 6.68 -8.74
CA SER A 181 12.69 5.41 -9.01
C SER A 181 11.80 4.23 -9.41
N ILE A 182 10.47 4.35 -9.26
CA ILE A 182 9.55 3.22 -9.42
C ILE A 182 9.17 2.93 -10.89
N ILE A 183 9.31 3.89 -11.78
CA ILE A 183 8.90 3.76 -13.18
C ILE A 183 10.11 3.41 -14.06
N PRO A 184 10.02 2.38 -14.92
CA PRO A 184 8.92 1.42 -15.04
C PRO A 184 8.97 0.34 -13.96
N PHE A 185 7.78 -0.16 -13.55
CA PHE A 185 7.67 -1.26 -12.61
C PHE A 185 7.59 -2.63 -13.31
N GLN A 186 7.88 -3.71 -12.57
CA GLN A 186 7.80 -5.10 -13.05
C GLN A 186 7.03 -6.02 -12.11
N LEU A 187 6.73 -5.58 -10.89
CA LEU A 187 6.07 -6.36 -9.85
C LEU A 187 4.67 -5.82 -9.58
N VAL A 188 3.82 -6.60 -8.94
CA VAL A 188 2.53 -6.13 -8.43
C VAL A 188 2.73 -5.11 -7.30
N SER A 189 1.72 -4.30 -7.02
CA SER A 189 1.79 -3.11 -6.17
C SER A 189 2.54 -3.30 -4.86
N ASP A 190 2.16 -4.30 -4.06
CA ASP A 190 2.76 -4.56 -2.75
C ASP A 190 4.21 -5.05 -2.85
N TRP A 191 4.54 -5.85 -3.86
CA TRP A 191 5.91 -6.33 -4.09
C TRP A 191 6.80 -5.24 -4.70
N GLU A 192 6.27 -4.41 -5.59
CA GLU A 192 7.02 -3.28 -6.13
C GLU A 192 7.35 -2.27 -5.03
N LEU A 193 6.41 -1.97 -4.14
CA LEU A 193 6.64 -1.13 -2.96
C LEU A 193 7.71 -1.74 -2.05
N ALA A 194 7.63 -3.04 -1.75
CA ALA A 194 8.63 -3.73 -0.93
C ALA A 194 10.03 -3.61 -1.54
N TYR A 195 10.14 -3.78 -2.86
CA TYR A 195 11.39 -3.58 -3.56
C TYR A 195 11.91 -2.14 -3.46
N GLN A 196 11.03 -1.14 -3.63
CA GLN A 196 11.43 0.27 -3.54
C GLN A 196 11.90 0.61 -2.12
N PHE A 197 11.21 0.15 -1.08
CA PHE A 197 11.63 0.35 0.31
C PHE A 197 13.00 -0.25 0.58
N TYR A 198 13.26 -1.46 0.08
CA TYR A 198 14.57 -2.10 0.20
C TYR A 198 15.65 -1.33 -0.56
N LYS A 199 15.42 -1.02 -1.84
CA LYS A 199 16.36 -0.33 -2.72
C LYS A 199 16.77 1.04 -2.18
N LEU A 200 15.82 1.74 -1.55
CA LEU A 200 15.99 3.10 -1.05
C LEU A 200 16.38 3.14 0.44
N ASP A 201 16.61 1.99 1.07
CA ASP A 201 16.95 1.86 2.50
C ASP A 201 15.97 2.64 3.39
N MET A 202 14.68 2.35 3.25
CA MET A 202 13.61 3.05 3.95
C MET A 202 13.20 2.35 5.24
N ASN A 203 12.84 3.12 6.25
CA ASN A 203 12.33 2.63 7.51
C ASN A 203 10.82 2.42 7.44
N VAL A 204 10.42 1.16 7.30
CA VAL A 204 9.02 0.75 7.20
C VAL A 204 8.57 0.10 8.49
N TYR A 205 7.47 0.58 9.02
CA TYR A 205 6.88 0.08 10.26
C TYR A 205 5.47 -0.47 10.01
N TRP A 206 5.05 -1.36 10.90
CA TRP A 206 3.70 -1.90 10.96
C TRP A 206 3.06 -1.47 12.25
N ALA A 207 1.83 -0.97 12.17
CA ALA A 207 1.02 -0.63 13.33
C ALA A 207 0.57 -1.89 14.08
N ILE A 208 0.59 -1.83 15.40
CA ILE A 208 0.16 -2.88 16.33
C ILE A 208 -0.82 -2.25 17.34
N PRO A 209 -2.07 -2.72 17.42
CA PRO A 209 -2.74 -3.57 16.44
C PRO A 209 -2.95 -2.87 15.10
N PRO A 210 -3.30 -3.60 14.03
CA PRO A 210 -3.70 -2.97 12.77
C PRO A 210 -4.96 -2.13 12.96
N LEU A 211 -5.14 -1.09 12.12
CA LEU A 211 -6.31 -0.21 12.15
C LEU A 211 -7.34 -0.54 11.06
N PHE A 212 -6.91 -1.25 10.04
CA PHE A 212 -7.75 -1.65 8.91
C PHE A 212 -7.63 -3.14 8.64
N TYR A 213 -8.66 -3.71 8.04
CA TYR A 213 -8.61 -5.03 7.44
C TYR A 213 -9.06 -4.96 5.97
N GLN A 214 -8.72 -5.99 5.20
CA GLN A 214 -9.01 -6.03 3.77
C GLN A 214 -10.29 -6.82 3.51
N GLY A 215 -11.33 -6.17 3.01
CA GLY A 215 -12.65 -6.75 2.78
C GLY A 215 -12.64 -7.91 1.77
N SER A 216 -11.74 -7.87 0.77
CA SER A 216 -11.56 -8.99 -0.16
C SER A 216 -10.88 -10.22 0.47
N LYS A 217 -10.25 -10.09 1.63
CA LYS A 217 -9.67 -11.20 2.40
C LYS A 217 -10.61 -11.72 3.49
N SER A 218 -11.43 -10.83 4.07
CA SER A 218 -12.45 -11.22 5.07
C SER A 218 -13.68 -11.85 4.44
N GLY A 219 -13.85 -11.77 3.11
CA GLY A 219 -14.98 -12.34 2.39
C GLY A 219 -16.17 -11.40 2.24
N GLU A 220 -16.02 -10.12 2.57
CA GLU A 220 -17.05 -9.08 2.36
C GLU A 220 -17.14 -8.66 0.90
N TYR A 221 -16.04 -8.78 0.16
CA TYR A 221 -15.93 -8.48 -1.26
C TYR A 221 -15.21 -9.57 -2.03
N ASP A 222 -15.57 -9.76 -3.30
CA ASP A 222 -14.79 -10.58 -4.21
C ASP A 222 -13.47 -9.87 -4.60
N SER A 223 -12.40 -10.65 -4.76
CA SER A 223 -11.14 -10.13 -5.27
C SER A 223 -11.28 -9.75 -6.75
N THR A 224 -10.88 -8.54 -7.12
CA THR A 224 -10.93 -8.03 -8.51
C THR A 224 -9.63 -8.20 -9.28
N LEU A 225 -8.59 -8.71 -8.62
CA LEU A 225 -7.27 -8.95 -9.21
C LEU A 225 -7.14 -10.32 -9.89
N ARG A 226 -8.21 -11.16 -9.86
CA ARG A 226 -8.23 -12.49 -10.44
C ARG A 226 -9.03 -12.53 -11.73
#